data_1c8d58d440dc637382455a2bb2f4a3b5
#
_entry.id   1c8d58d440dc637382455a2bb2f4a3b5
#
_cell.length_a   1.000
_cell.length_b   1.000
_cell.length_c   1.000
_cell.angle_alpha   90.00
_cell.angle_beta   90.00
_cell.angle_gamma   90.00
#
_symmetry.space_group_name_H-M   'P 1'
#
loop_
_entity.id
_entity.type
_entity.pdbx_description
1 polymer ?
#
loop_
_entity_poly.entity_id
_entity_poly.type
_entity_poly.pdbx_seq_one_letter_code
_entity_poly.pdbx_strand_id
1 'polypeptide(L)'
;MAAEQIINGPPPAVDGVAAAELGSLTRLKFMIVRGFLWGWARCFSLKGLYLFGQAFGLLEWLVNHKRRRKFQENLRQIFGPALERGECPNIRSACLRHFMRLRCDKLLYLIFDKLPREKILRRVKFHNREILDAALARNKGVYVCMSHNGSHHVLILLMALLGYRVAGVRDRNEGALRRYVQERYEETFPEMRGIRMFFADTYPRALYRCFEEGYILGTALDVGRDRGAHLKTATVQMFGEEKRFLTGTMQIALRCGAPILQGFVVSRKNFYFRLIVKEPLVDPDQEADEPAILQQAMQKYADNIAEHVARYPCHISKS
;
A
#
# COMPACT_ATOMS: atom_id res chain seq x y z
N MET A 1 -12.79 -9.86 -26.40
CA MET A 1 -13.42 -11.10 -25.95
C MET A 1 -12.33 -12.05 -25.44
N ALA A 2 -11.75 -11.78 -24.26
CA ALA A 2 -10.78 -12.69 -23.62
C ALA A 2 -10.66 -12.41 -22.09
N ALA A 3 -11.79 -12.11 -21.44
CA ALA A 3 -11.78 -11.79 -20.00
C ALA A 3 -12.79 -12.60 -19.16
N GLU A 4 -13.31 -13.72 -19.71
CA GLU A 4 -14.42 -14.43 -19.07
C GLU A 4 -14.15 -15.88 -18.63
N GLN A 5 -12.93 -16.37 -18.74
CA GLN A 5 -12.60 -17.70 -18.23
C GLN A 5 -11.44 -17.59 -17.24
N ILE A 6 -11.68 -17.98 -16.03
CA ILE A 6 -10.86 -18.54 -14.96
C ILE A 6 -11.25 -17.90 -13.60
N ILE A 7 -12.45 -18.18 -13.13
CA ILE A 7 -12.75 -18.15 -11.70
C ILE A 7 -13.43 -19.47 -11.35
N ASN A 8 -12.67 -20.54 -11.20
CA ASN A 8 -13.18 -21.76 -10.59
C ASN A 8 -12.05 -22.48 -9.85
N GLY A 9 -12.10 -22.39 -8.55
CA GLY A 9 -11.34 -23.13 -7.58
C GLY A 9 -11.09 -22.27 -6.32
N PRO A 10 -11.51 -22.73 -5.13
CA PRO A 10 -11.11 -22.04 -3.91
C PRO A 10 -9.58 -22.07 -3.82
N PRO A 11 -8.92 -20.95 -3.44
CA PRO A 11 -7.49 -20.97 -3.20
C PRO A 11 -7.19 -22.00 -2.10
N PRO A 12 -6.06 -22.75 -2.20
CA PRO A 12 -5.66 -23.63 -1.12
C PRO A 12 -5.58 -22.83 0.17
N ALA A 13 -6.22 -23.33 1.22
CA ALA A 13 -6.18 -22.74 2.55
C ALA A 13 -4.72 -22.56 2.95
N VAL A 14 -4.30 -21.32 3.17
CA VAL A 14 -3.02 -21.03 3.80
C VAL A 14 -3.10 -21.59 5.21
N ASP A 15 -2.17 -22.46 5.55
CA ASP A 15 -2.13 -23.23 6.80
C ASP A 15 -2.62 -22.42 7.99
N GLY A 16 -3.74 -22.89 8.55
CA GLY A 16 -4.49 -22.20 9.56
C GLY A 16 -3.77 -22.15 10.91
N VAL A 17 -3.16 -21.04 11.20
CA VAL A 17 -3.10 -20.61 12.60
C VAL A 17 -4.39 -19.84 12.83
N ALA A 18 -5.30 -20.43 13.58
CA ALA A 18 -6.56 -19.81 13.99
C ALA A 18 -6.25 -18.43 14.59
N ALA A 19 -6.52 -17.39 13.84
CA ALA A 19 -6.40 -16.02 14.35
C ALA A 19 -7.36 -15.92 15.53
N ALA A 20 -6.88 -15.49 16.69
CA ALA A 20 -7.70 -15.35 17.89
C ALA A 20 -8.98 -14.60 17.53
N GLU A 21 -10.14 -15.20 17.81
CA GLU A 21 -11.42 -14.62 17.48
C GLU A 21 -11.57 -13.24 18.15
N LEU A 22 -12.12 -12.29 17.41
CA LEU A 22 -12.42 -10.97 17.95
C LEU A 22 -13.54 -11.10 18.97
N GLY A 23 -13.29 -10.68 20.21
CA GLY A 23 -14.32 -10.68 21.24
C GLY A 23 -15.59 -9.92 20.80
N SER A 24 -16.75 -10.42 21.20
CA SER A 24 -18.08 -9.90 20.80
C SER A 24 -18.23 -8.38 21.03
N LEU A 25 -17.72 -7.88 22.15
CA LEU A 25 -17.76 -6.44 22.47
C LEU A 25 -16.92 -5.60 21.48
N THR A 26 -15.78 -6.11 21.04
CA THR A 26 -14.95 -5.43 20.05
C THR A 26 -15.63 -5.41 18.67
N ARG A 27 -16.25 -6.51 18.27
CA ARG A 27 -17.07 -6.59 17.04
C ARG A 27 -18.24 -5.60 17.09
N LEU A 28 -18.96 -5.55 18.20
CA LEU A 28 -20.07 -4.61 18.40
C LEU A 28 -19.61 -3.15 18.28
N LYS A 29 -18.50 -2.79 18.93
CA LYS A 29 -17.91 -1.44 18.83
C LYS A 29 -17.60 -1.07 17.38
N PHE A 30 -16.96 -1.96 16.61
CA PHE A 30 -16.63 -1.69 15.21
C PHE A 30 -17.88 -1.58 14.34
N MET A 31 -18.88 -2.41 14.61
CA MET A 31 -20.17 -2.35 13.91
C MET A 31 -20.89 -1.02 14.14
N ILE A 32 -20.94 -0.52 15.38
CA ILE A 32 -21.54 0.77 15.72
C ILE A 32 -20.82 1.92 14.99
N VAL A 33 -19.49 1.96 15.07
CA VAL A 33 -18.69 3.01 14.41
C VAL A 33 -18.91 2.99 12.90
N ARG A 34 -18.88 1.82 12.28
CA ARG A 34 -19.11 1.67 10.83
C ARG A 34 -20.54 2.04 10.43
N GLY A 35 -21.52 1.64 11.25
CA GLY A 35 -22.92 2.01 11.05
C GLY A 35 -23.13 3.52 11.07
N PHE A 36 -22.54 4.20 12.05
CA PHE A 36 -22.56 5.66 12.12
C PHE A 36 -21.91 6.31 10.88
N LEU A 37 -20.72 5.88 10.51
CA LEU A 37 -20.01 6.44 9.33
C LEU A 37 -20.78 6.18 8.03
N TRP A 38 -21.39 5.02 7.90
CA TRP A 38 -22.25 4.69 6.75
C TRP A 38 -23.50 5.56 6.71
N GLY A 39 -24.21 5.70 7.84
CA GLY A 39 -25.36 6.60 7.98
C GLY A 39 -24.99 8.03 7.61
N TRP A 40 -23.85 8.52 8.12
CA TRP A 40 -23.32 9.83 7.74
C TRP A 40 -23.09 9.96 6.24
N ALA A 41 -22.42 8.98 5.62
CA ALA A 41 -22.16 8.99 4.18
C ALA A 41 -23.46 8.87 3.35
N ARG A 42 -24.51 8.29 3.90
CA ARG A 42 -25.82 8.20 3.26
C ARG A 42 -26.59 9.52 3.34
N CYS A 43 -26.57 10.19 4.48
CA CYS A 43 -27.26 11.46 4.70
C CYS A 43 -26.53 12.64 4.05
N PHE A 44 -25.22 12.72 4.19
CA PHE A 44 -24.39 13.88 3.76
C PHE A 44 -23.48 13.58 2.57
N SER A 45 -23.65 12.47 1.90
CA SER A 45 -22.82 12.01 0.79
C SER A 45 -21.35 11.69 1.18
N LEU A 46 -20.59 11.12 0.25
CA LEU A 46 -19.14 10.91 0.45
C LEU A 46 -18.37 12.24 0.57
N LYS A 47 -18.86 13.31 -0.03
CA LYS A 47 -18.26 14.64 0.13
C LYS A 47 -18.42 15.13 1.57
N GLY A 48 -19.58 14.93 2.18
CA GLY A 48 -19.82 15.22 3.59
C GLY A 48 -18.93 14.41 4.52
N LEU A 49 -18.77 13.09 4.25
CA LEU A 49 -17.85 12.24 5.01
C LEU A 49 -16.38 12.70 4.84
N TYR A 50 -16.00 13.13 3.65
CA TYR A 50 -14.67 13.68 3.39
C TYR A 50 -14.43 14.95 4.21
N LEU A 51 -15.38 15.89 4.22
CA LEU A 51 -15.30 17.10 5.02
C LEU A 51 -15.25 16.83 6.53
N PHE A 52 -16.05 15.86 6.99
CA PHE A 52 -15.96 15.37 8.37
C PHE A 52 -14.56 14.83 8.71
N GLY A 53 -13.96 14.04 7.82
CA GLY A 53 -12.58 13.54 7.97
C GLY A 53 -11.55 14.67 8.00
N GLN A 54 -11.73 15.70 7.16
CA GLN A 54 -10.89 16.89 7.15
C GLN A 54 -10.97 17.66 8.49
N ALA A 55 -12.19 17.92 8.96
CA ALA A 55 -12.43 18.61 10.25
C ALA A 55 -11.83 17.80 11.41
N PHE A 56 -12.03 16.49 11.42
CA PHE A 56 -11.46 15.60 12.45
C PHE A 56 -9.92 15.59 12.41
N GLY A 57 -9.33 15.59 11.22
CA GLY A 57 -7.88 15.68 11.05
C GLY A 57 -7.32 17.04 11.51
N LEU A 58 -8.03 18.13 11.23
CA LEU A 58 -7.70 19.47 11.72
C LEU A 58 -7.75 19.51 13.26
N LEU A 59 -8.82 19.02 13.86
CA LEU A 59 -8.96 18.95 15.31
C LEU A 59 -7.82 18.16 15.95
N GLU A 60 -7.50 16.98 15.40
CA GLU A 60 -6.36 16.19 15.89
C GLU A 60 -5.04 16.95 15.77
N TRP A 61 -4.82 17.66 14.66
CA TRP A 61 -3.62 18.48 14.47
C TRP A 61 -3.53 19.62 15.49
N LEU A 62 -4.65 20.23 15.86
CA LEU A 62 -4.71 21.28 16.87
C LEU A 62 -4.41 20.74 18.27
N VAL A 63 -5.01 19.61 18.65
CA VAL A 63 -4.95 19.06 20.02
C VAL A 63 -3.70 18.19 20.26
N ASN A 64 -3.28 17.39 19.27
CA ASN A 64 -2.18 16.44 19.45
C ASN A 64 -0.81 17.06 19.16
N HIS A 65 -0.36 17.95 20.06
CA HIS A 65 0.92 18.66 19.95
C HIS A 65 2.13 17.73 19.85
N LYS A 66 2.15 16.64 20.64
CA LYS A 66 3.27 15.69 20.68
C LYS A 66 3.46 15.01 19.32
N ARG A 67 2.37 14.50 18.73
CA ARG A 67 2.42 13.85 17.42
C ARG A 67 2.75 14.84 16.31
N ARG A 68 2.18 16.04 16.36
CA ARG A 68 2.44 17.11 15.40
C ARG A 68 3.92 17.50 15.40
N ARG A 69 4.52 17.72 16.59
CA ARG A 69 5.93 18.07 16.72
C ARG A 69 6.82 16.97 16.16
N LYS A 70 6.61 15.72 16.56
CA LYS A 70 7.37 14.58 16.04
C LYS A 70 7.31 14.49 14.51
N PHE A 71 6.13 14.68 13.93
CA PHE A 71 5.97 14.60 12.47
C PHE A 71 6.65 15.78 11.76
N GLN A 72 6.61 16.99 12.34
CA GLN A 72 7.33 18.15 11.78
C GLN A 72 8.85 17.98 11.87
N GLU A 73 9.36 17.41 12.94
CA GLU A 73 10.78 17.09 13.10
C GLU A 73 11.23 16.08 12.03
N ASN A 74 10.43 15.03 11.79
CA ASN A 74 10.69 14.07 10.74
C ASN A 74 10.69 14.73 9.33
N LEU A 75 9.76 15.63 9.05
CA LEU A 75 9.76 16.38 7.81
C LEU A 75 11.00 17.28 7.66
N ARG A 76 11.44 17.93 8.73
CA ARG A 76 12.67 18.74 8.69
C ARG A 76 13.91 17.90 8.42
N GLN A 77 13.99 16.71 9.03
CA GLN A 77 15.07 15.78 8.79
C GLN A 77 15.11 15.32 7.33
N ILE A 78 13.96 14.94 6.77
CA ILE A 78 13.84 14.48 5.38
C ILE A 78 14.18 15.58 4.38
N PHE A 79 13.75 16.82 4.65
CA PHE A 79 13.92 17.95 3.72
C PHE A 79 15.06 18.90 4.13
N GLY A 80 15.90 18.54 5.10
CA GLY A 80 16.96 19.42 5.61
C GLY A 80 17.77 20.13 4.54
N PRO A 81 18.40 19.40 3.60
CA PRO A 81 19.19 20.02 2.51
C PRO A 81 18.35 20.89 1.55
N ALA A 82 17.10 20.56 1.32
CA ALA A 82 16.19 21.36 0.50
C ALA A 82 15.67 22.61 1.25
N LEU A 83 15.54 22.52 2.58
CA LEU A 83 15.21 23.66 3.43
C LEU A 83 16.29 24.76 3.36
N GLU A 84 17.56 24.36 3.41
CA GLU A 84 18.69 25.29 3.32
C GLU A 84 18.74 26.03 1.98
N ARG A 85 18.28 25.36 0.89
CA ARG A 85 18.18 25.97 -0.45
C ARG A 85 16.88 26.72 -0.71
N GLY A 86 15.94 26.75 0.25
CA GLY A 86 14.63 27.38 0.06
C GLY A 86 13.67 26.60 -0.87
N GLU A 87 14.01 25.37 -1.23
CA GLU A 87 13.25 24.51 -2.17
C GLU A 87 12.23 23.62 -1.47
N CYS A 88 12.08 23.77 -0.18
CA CYS A 88 11.27 22.86 0.64
C CYS A 88 9.79 23.21 0.63
N PRO A 89 8.90 22.24 0.65
CA PRO A 89 7.48 22.48 0.88
C PRO A 89 7.25 23.04 2.29
N ASN A 90 6.24 23.89 2.44
CA ASN A 90 5.87 24.41 3.76
C ASN A 90 5.54 23.26 4.72
N ILE A 91 6.45 22.99 5.66
CA ILE A 91 6.39 21.87 6.61
C ILE A 91 5.11 21.90 7.45
N ARG A 92 4.68 23.08 7.90
CA ARG A 92 3.45 23.22 8.68
C ARG A 92 2.22 22.81 7.87
N SER A 93 2.16 23.25 6.62
CA SER A 93 1.09 22.90 5.68
C SER A 93 1.11 21.40 5.31
N ALA A 94 2.29 20.84 5.07
CA ALA A 94 2.46 19.40 4.80
C ALA A 94 2.01 18.55 5.99
N CYS A 95 2.39 18.96 7.22
CA CYS A 95 1.97 18.32 8.45
C CYS A 95 0.44 18.36 8.64
N LEU A 96 -0.19 19.52 8.49
CA LEU A 96 -1.64 19.65 8.57
C LEU A 96 -2.34 18.75 7.55
N ARG A 97 -1.91 18.78 6.29
CA ARG A 97 -2.47 17.94 5.23
C ARG A 97 -2.29 16.44 5.52
N HIS A 98 -1.18 16.04 6.17
CA HIS A 98 -0.97 14.66 6.59
C HIS A 98 -2.05 14.19 7.59
N PHE A 99 -2.32 14.99 8.64
CA PHE A 99 -3.36 14.65 9.63
C PHE A 99 -4.74 14.54 8.97
N MET A 100 -5.09 15.52 8.15
CA MET A 100 -6.38 15.55 7.45
C MET A 100 -6.54 14.36 6.50
N ARG A 101 -5.52 14.07 5.66
CA ARG A 101 -5.51 12.93 4.75
C ARG A 101 -5.64 11.62 5.50
N LEU A 102 -4.84 11.42 6.54
CA LEU A 102 -4.82 10.18 7.29
C LEU A 102 -6.19 9.86 7.93
N ARG A 103 -6.95 10.90 8.35
CA ARG A 103 -8.30 10.70 8.88
C ARG A 103 -9.28 10.36 7.77
N CYS A 104 -9.24 11.05 6.64
CA CYS A 104 -10.06 10.71 5.49
C CYS A 104 -9.81 9.26 5.03
N ASP A 105 -8.55 8.87 4.85
CA ASP A 105 -8.20 7.51 4.42
C ASP A 105 -8.73 6.45 5.40
N LYS A 106 -8.62 6.69 6.72
CA LYS A 106 -9.15 5.78 7.73
C LYS A 106 -10.68 5.68 7.73
N LEU A 107 -11.38 6.80 7.55
CA LEU A 107 -12.84 6.79 7.49
C LEU A 107 -13.33 6.02 6.27
N LEU A 108 -12.74 6.25 5.10
CA LEU A 108 -13.09 5.50 3.90
C LEU A 108 -12.78 4.01 4.07
N TYR A 109 -11.60 3.67 4.59
CA TYR A 109 -11.22 2.28 4.83
C TYR A 109 -12.25 1.52 5.68
N LEU A 110 -12.86 2.17 6.66
CA LEU A 110 -13.87 1.55 7.53
C LEU A 110 -15.18 1.22 6.83
N ILE A 111 -15.52 1.92 5.75
CA ILE A 111 -16.83 1.74 5.04
C ILE A 111 -16.66 1.39 3.56
N PHE A 112 -15.45 1.01 3.14
CA PHE A 112 -15.14 0.76 1.74
C PHE A 112 -16.06 -0.30 1.12
N ASP A 113 -16.35 -1.37 1.86
CA ASP A 113 -17.29 -2.43 1.48
C ASP A 113 -18.76 -1.99 1.41
N LYS A 114 -19.11 -0.85 2.01
CA LYS A 114 -20.47 -0.30 1.91
C LYS A 114 -20.73 0.46 0.62
N LEU A 115 -19.71 0.68 -0.18
CA LEU A 115 -19.80 1.39 -1.45
C LEU A 115 -19.96 0.40 -2.60
N PRO A 116 -20.87 0.65 -3.57
CA PRO A 116 -20.93 -0.14 -4.78
C PRO A 116 -19.58 -0.14 -5.52
N ARG A 117 -19.19 -1.28 -6.07
CA ARG A 117 -17.93 -1.49 -6.81
C ARG A 117 -17.72 -0.40 -7.88
N GLU A 118 -18.74 -0.11 -8.68
CA GLU A 118 -18.69 0.90 -9.75
C GLU A 118 -18.45 2.30 -9.18
N LYS A 119 -19.00 2.61 -8.01
CA LYS A 119 -18.79 3.90 -7.34
C LYS A 119 -17.36 4.05 -6.85
N ILE A 120 -16.71 2.96 -6.44
CA ILE A 120 -15.30 2.93 -6.08
C ILE A 120 -14.45 3.12 -7.34
N LEU A 121 -14.67 2.31 -8.37
CA LEU A 121 -13.86 2.31 -9.59
C LEU A 121 -13.93 3.64 -10.36
N ARG A 122 -15.07 4.32 -10.38
CA ARG A 122 -15.19 5.69 -10.94
C ARG A 122 -14.31 6.73 -10.24
N ARG A 123 -13.79 6.42 -9.05
CA ARG A 123 -12.90 7.29 -8.28
C ARG A 123 -11.43 6.95 -8.44
N VAL A 124 -11.13 5.92 -9.20
CA VAL A 124 -9.76 5.47 -9.45
C VAL A 124 -9.32 5.94 -10.83
N LYS A 125 -8.23 6.71 -10.87
CA LYS A 125 -7.51 6.99 -12.11
C LYS A 125 -6.20 6.21 -12.08
N PHE A 126 -6.03 5.33 -13.05
CA PHE A 126 -4.81 4.55 -13.20
C PHE A 126 -3.89 5.24 -14.21
N HIS A 127 -2.69 5.58 -13.79
CA HIS A 127 -1.64 6.17 -14.62
C HIS A 127 -0.60 5.12 -14.97
N ASN A 128 -0.17 5.12 -16.22
CA ASN A 128 0.79 4.16 -16.77
C ASN A 128 0.33 2.71 -16.59
N ARG A 129 -0.95 2.48 -16.79
CA ARG A 129 -1.53 1.13 -16.73
C ARG A 129 -0.92 0.22 -17.78
N GLU A 130 -0.59 0.75 -18.92
CA GLU A 130 0.07 0.08 -20.05
C GLU A 130 1.39 -0.58 -19.66
N ILE A 131 2.16 -0.01 -18.73
CA ILE A 131 3.40 -0.60 -18.20
C ILE A 131 3.10 -1.90 -17.45
N LEU A 132 2.05 -1.87 -16.60
CA LEU A 132 1.63 -3.07 -15.87
C LEU A 132 1.08 -4.14 -16.81
N ASP A 133 0.23 -3.74 -17.77
CA ASP A 133 -0.40 -4.67 -18.71
C ASP A 133 0.68 -5.32 -19.61
N ALA A 134 1.69 -4.57 -20.05
CA ALA A 134 2.86 -5.08 -20.78
C ALA A 134 3.71 -6.05 -19.94
N ALA A 135 3.91 -5.72 -18.65
CA ALA A 135 4.62 -6.62 -17.74
C ALA A 135 3.88 -7.95 -17.53
N LEU A 136 2.56 -7.92 -17.39
CA LEU A 136 1.72 -9.12 -17.25
C LEU A 136 1.71 -9.98 -18.52
N ALA A 137 1.80 -9.37 -19.70
CA ALA A 137 1.86 -10.08 -20.99
C ALA A 137 3.08 -11.00 -21.13
N ARG A 138 4.11 -10.83 -20.29
CA ARG A 138 5.29 -11.72 -20.22
C ARG A 138 4.98 -13.09 -19.57
N ASN A 139 3.82 -13.26 -18.95
CA ASN A 139 3.37 -14.49 -18.31
C ASN A 139 4.29 -15.06 -17.21
N LYS A 140 5.04 -14.20 -16.53
CA LYS A 140 5.94 -14.55 -15.41
C LYS A 140 5.49 -13.98 -14.07
N GLY A 141 4.19 -13.59 -13.97
CA GLY A 141 3.74 -12.77 -12.87
C GLY A 141 4.40 -11.38 -12.87
N VAL A 142 4.09 -10.56 -11.89
CA VAL A 142 4.68 -9.23 -11.75
C VAL A 142 4.94 -8.94 -10.27
N TYR A 143 6.10 -8.40 -9.95
CA TYR A 143 6.36 -7.88 -8.62
C TYR A 143 6.11 -6.37 -8.58
N VAL A 144 5.21 -5.92 -7.71
CA VAL A 144 4.95 -4.50 -7.50
C VAL A 144 5.50 -4.08 -6.14
N CYS A 145 6.65 -3.42 -6.15
CA CYS A 145 7.22 -2.82 -4.95
C CYS A 145 6.34 -1.65 -4.50
N MET A 146 5.86 -1.73 -3.27
CA MET A 146 5.14 -0.64 -2.62
C MET A 146 6.03 0.02 -1.56
N SER A 147 5.60 1.16 -1.06
CA SER A 147 6.14 1.77 0.15
C SER A 147 5.00 2.10 1.11
N HIS A 148 5.30 2.26 2.39
CA HIS A 148 4.31 2.69 3.38
C HIS A 148 3.87 4.16 3.21
N ASN A 149 4.30 4.82 2.14
CA ASN A 149 3.92 6.18 1.81
C ASN A 149 2.57 6.23 1.09
N GLY A 150 1.80 7.28 1.34
CA GLY A 150 0.48 7.45 0.72
C GLY A 150 -0.58 6.48 1.27
N SER A 151 -1.53 6.13 0.40
CA SER A 151 -2.64 5.24 0.73
C SER A 151 -2.38 3.80 0.27
N HIS A 152 -1.15 3.31 0.47
CA HIS A 152 -0.66 2.00 0.03
C HIS A 152 -1.60 0.84 0.40
N HIS A 153 -2.26 0.93 1.55
CA HIS A 153 -3.15 -0.12 2.08
C HIS A 153 -4.37 -0.42 1.19
N VAL A 154 -4.73 0.49 0.28
CA VAL A 154 -5.83 0.26 -0.68
C VAL A 154 -5.34 -0.21 -2.06
N LEU A 155 -4.03 -0.27 -2.32
CA LEU A 155 -3.50 -0.65 -3.63
C LEU A 155 -3.97 -2.05 -4.05
N ILE A 156 -3.70 -3.04 -3.22
CA ILE A 156 -4.07 -4.44 -3.49
C ILE A 156 -5.60 -4.58 -3.66
N LEU A 157 -6.37 -3.89 -2.82
CA LEU A 157 -7.83 -3.89 -2.91
C LEU A 157 -8.32 -3.29 -4.23
N LEU A 158 -7.78 -2.16 -4.63
CA LEU A 158 -8.16 -1.51 -5.89
C LEU A 158 -7.74 -2.33 -7.11
N MET A 159 -6.58 -2.96 -7.06
CA MET A 159 -6.11 -3.85 -8.12
C MET A 159 -7.02 -5.09 -8.25
N ALA A 160 -7.43 -5.71 -7.15
CA ALA A 160 -8.39 -6.81 -7.17
C ALA A 160 -9.73 -6.38 -7.78
N LEU A 161 -10.28 -5.22 -7.35
CA LEU A 161 -11.53 -4.69 -7.92
C LEU A 161 -11.41 -4.34 -9.41
N LEU A 162 -10.21 -4.03 -9.90
CA LEU A 162 -9.93 -3.82 -11.32
C LEU A 162 -9.80 -5.15 -12.11
N GLY A 163 -9.90 -6.30 -11.43
CA GLY A 163 -9.88 -7.62 -12.03
C GLY A 163 -8.50 -8.26 -12.13
N TYR A 164 -7.46 -7.68 -11.52
CA TYR A 164 -6.13 -8.28 -11.50
C TYR A 164 -6.04 -9.40 -10.45
N ARG A 165 -5.30 -10.45 -10.77
CA ARG A 165 -4.94 -11.51 -9.81
C ARG A 165 -3.82 -10.99 -8.91
N VAL A 166 -4.12 -10.73 -7.65
CA VAL A 166 -3.19 -10.07 -6.75
C VAL A 166 -2.85 -10.92 -5.53
N ALA A 167 -1.64 -10.72 -5.04
CA ALA A 167 -1.14 -11.33 -3.82
C ALA A 167 -0.41 -10.26 -2.98
N GLY A 168 -0.31 -10.49 -1.70
CA GLY A 168 0.40 -9.59 -0.78
C GLY A 168 1.03 -10.34 0.38
N VAL A 169 1.93 -9.67 1.09
CA VAL A 169 2.54 -10.17 2.31
C VAL A 169 2.08 -9.34 3.49
N ARG A 170 1.66 -9.99 4.56
CA ARG A 170 1.17 -9.36 5.79
C ARG A 170 1.88 -9.87 7.03
N ASP A 171 1.76 -9.12 8.11
CA ASP A 171 2.21 -9.54 9.43
C ASP A 171 1.14 -10.42 10.08
N ARG A 172 1.53 -11.50 10.80
CA ARG A 172 0.60 -12.32 11.59
C ARG A 172 -0.07 -11.51 12.72
N ASN A 173 0.63 -10.50 13.23
CA ASN A 173 0.17 -9.65 14.33
C ASN A 173 -0.66 -8.45 13.86
N GLU A 174 -1.50 -8.63 12.85
CA GLU A 174 -2.40 -7.57 12.42
C GLU A 174 -3.41 -7.17 13.50
N GLY A 175 -3.64 -5.86 13.63
CA GLY A 175 -4.58 -5.33 14.61
C GLY A 175 -6.03 -5.78 14.34
N ALA A 176 -6.79 -5.95 15.42
CA ALA A 176 -8.17 -6.43 15.42
C ALA A 176 -9.09 -5.72 14.40
N LEU A 177 -8.98 -4.39 14.30
CA LEU A 177 -9.77 -3.59 13.36
C LEU A 177 -9.49 -3.97 11.91
N ARG A 178 -8.23 -4.20 11.55
CA ARG A 178 -7.84 -4.53 10.18
C ARG A 178 -8.41 -5.89 9.79
N ARG A 179 -8.29 -6.89 10.66
CA ARG A 179 -8.89 -8.22 10.44
C ARG A 179 -10.41 -8.14 10.25
N TYR A 180 -11.10 -7.44 11.15
CA TYR A 180 -12.54 -7.25 11.06
C TYR A 180 -12.98 -6.60 9.73
N VAL A 181 -12.26 -5.57 9.27
CA VAL A 181 -12.59 -4.88 8.02
C VAL A 181 -12.31 -5.76 6.81
N GLN A 182 -11.22 -6.54 6.82
CA GLN A 182 -10.91 -7.48 5.74
C GLN A 182 -11.97 -8.57 5.61
N GLU A 183 -12.44 -9.16 6.72
CA GLU A 183 -13.57 -10.12 6.71
C GLU A 183 -14.79 -9.53 6.00
N ARG A 184 -15.12 -8.27 6.29
CA ARG A 184 -16.28 -7.59 5.64
C ARG A 184 -16.03 -7.35 4.14
N TYR A 185 -14.81 -7.07 3.74
CA TYR A 185 -14.48 -6.90 2.33
C TYR A 185 -14.63 -8.22 1.55
N GLU A 186 -14.15 -9.32 2.10
CA GLU A 186 -14.27 -10.66 1.51
C GLU A 186 -15.73 -11.12 1.41
N GLU A 187 -16.56 -10.72 2.36
CA GLU A 187 -18.01 -11.00 2.30
C GLU A 187 -18.71 -10.20 1.20
N THR A 188 -18.26 -8.96 0.96
CA THR A 188 -18.96 -8.03 0.05
C THR A 188 -18.46 -8.13 -1.37
N PHE A 189 -17.15 -8.31 -1.58
CA PHE A 189 -16.54 -8.30 -2.91
C PHE A 189 -15.95 -9.67 -3.22
N PRO A 190 -16.51 -10.40 -4.21
CA PRO A 190 -15.96 -11.70 -4.62
C PRO A 190 -14.48 -11.64 -4.99
N GLU A 191 -14.04 -10.54 -5.63
CA GLU A 191 -12.65 -10.31 -6.03
C GLU A 191 -11.67 -10.32 -4.85
N MET A 192 -12.14 -9.92 -3.66
CA MET A 192 -11.31 -9.90 -2.45
C MET A 192 -10.99 -11.30 -1.92
N ARG A 193 -11.85 -12.29 -2.17
CA ARG A 193 -11.61 -13.70 -1.84
C ARG A 193 -10.49 -14.31 -2.68
N GLY A 194 -10.25 -13.77 -3.88
CA GLY A 194 -9.16 -14.17 -4.77
C GLY A 194 -7.79 -13.60 -4.41
N ILE A 195 -7.72 -12.69 -3.43
CA ILE A 195 -6.44 -12.13 -3.00
C ILE A 195 -5.68 -13.18 -2.19
N ARG A 196 -4.48 -13.56 -2.66
CA ARG A 196 -3.58 -14.42 -1.89
C ARG A 196 -2.80 -13.61 -0.87
N MET A 197 -2.98 -13.91 0.42
CA MET A 197 -2.23 -13.24 1.48
C MET A 197 -1.23 -14.21 2.11
N PHE A 198 0.05 -13.92 1.94
CA PHE A 198 1.15 -14.63 2.58
C PHE A 198 1.52 -13.97 3.90
N PHE A 199 2.03 -14.75 4.85
CA PHE A 199 2.63 -14.17 6.04
C PHE A 199 4.12 -13.89 5.81
N ALA A 200 4.68 -12.93 6.52
CA ALA A 200 6.08 -12.52 6.37
C ALA A 200 7.10 -13.66 6.66
N ASP A 201 6.67 -14.69 7.37
CA ASP A 201 7.39 -15.92 7.65
C ASP A 201 7.02 -17.09 6.72
N THR A 202 6.28 -16.81 5.65
CA THR A 202 5.87 -17.83 4.66
C THR A 202 7.10 -18.39 3.92
N TYR A 203 7.05 -19.68 3.65
CA TYR A 203 8.08 -20.38 2.88
C TYR A 203 8.25 -19.78 1.48
N PRO A 204 9.48 -19.55 1.01
CA PRO A 204 9.73 -18.93 -0.30
C PRO A 204 9.04 -19.64 -1.47
N ARG A 205 8.87 -20.97 -1.42
CA ARG A 205 8.20 -21.75 -2.48
C ARG A 205 6.80 -21.25 -2.82
N ALA A 206 6.05 -20.76 -1.84
CA ALA A 206 4.70 -20.23 -2.08
C ALA A 206 4.74 -18.94 -2.92
N LEU A 207 5.80 -18.15 -2.75
CA LEU A 207 6.01 -16.92 -3.54
C LEU A 207 6.46 -17.23 -4.97
N TYR A 208 7.32 -18.27 -5.16
CA TYR A 208 7.68 -18.74 -6.51
C TYR A 208 6.44 -19.16 -7.30
N ARG A 209 5.58 -20.02 -6.72
CA ARG A 209 4.32 -20.44 -7.34
C ARG A 209 3.41 -19.26 -7.66
N CYS A 210 3.39 -18.23 -6.82
CA CYS A 210 2.60 -17.03 -7.05
C CYS A 210 3.00 -16.35 -8.37
N PHE A 211 4.29 -16.26 -8.69
CA PHE A 211 4.79 -15.73 -9.94
C PHE A 211 4.50 -16.68 -11.13
N GLU A 212 4.77 -17.98 -10.98
CA GLU A 212 4.47 -19.00 -12.00
C GLU A 212 2.99 -18.99 -12.42
N GLU A 213 2.10 -18.73 -11.47
CA GLU A 213 0.66 -18.65 -11.72
C GLU A 213 0.19 -17.27 -12.22
N GLY A 214 1.10 -16.35 -12.52
CA GLY A 214 0.81 -15.04 -13.11
C GLY A 214 0.18 -14.02 -12.18
N TYR A 215 0.40 -14.12 -10.86
CA TYR A 215 -0.09 -13.12 -9.90
C TYR A 215 0.74 -11.84 -9.91
N ILE A 216 0.12 -10.74 -9.51
CA ILE A 216 0.81 -9.52 -9.09
C ILE A 216 1.09 -9.64 -7.60
N LEU A 217 2.34 -9.80 -7.21
CA LEU A 217 2.75 -9.81 -5.81
C LEU A 217 3.11 -8.38 -5.37
N GLY A 218 2.37 -7.83 -4.42
CA GLY A 218 2.63 -6.50 -3.85
C GLY A 218 3.21 -6.57 -2.44
N THR A 219 4.39 -5.96 -2.22
CA THR A 219 4.98 -5.83 -0.88
C THR A 219 5.64 -4.48 -0.68
N ALA A 220 5.67 -4.00 0.58
CA ALA A 220 6.42 -2.80 0.95
C ALA A 220 7.78 -3.20 1.53
N LEU A 221 8.86 -2.63 0.96
CA LEU A 221 10.25 -2.96 1.33
C LEU A 221 10.83 -1.98 2.36
N ASP A 222 10.23 -0.80 2.53
CA ASP A 222 10.64 0.28 3.43
C ASP A 222 10.28 0.01 4.91
N VAL A 223 10.46 -1.22 5.35
CA VAL A 223 10.20 -1.65 6.73
C VAL A 223 11.49 -1.49 7.54
N GLY A 224 11.60 -0.38 8.27
CA GLY A 224 12.77 -0.05 9.09
C GLY A 224 12.85 -0.79 10.43
N ARG A 225 12.15 -1.91 10.61
CA ARG A 225 12.25 -2.71 11.83
C ARG A 225 13.15 -3.90 11.59
N ASP A 226 14.16 -4.02 12.44
CA ASP A 226 14.98 -5.23 12.55
C ASP A 226 14.08 -6.39 13.01
N ARG A 227 13.57 -7.15 12.04
CA ARG A 227 12.67 -8.29 12.29
C ARG A 227 13.43 -9.61 12.42
N GLY A 228 14.70 -9.54 12.81
CA GLY A 228 15.56 -10.69 13.07
C GLY A 228 16.81 -10.72 12.18
N ALA A 229 17.87 -11.34 12.70
CA ALA A 229 19.22 -11.41 12.11
C ALA A 229 19.30 -12.14 10.75
N HIS A 230 18.22 -12.73 10.26
CA HIS A 230 18.20 -13.55 9.04
C HIS A 230 17.57 -12.86 7.81
N LEU A 231 17.08 -11.61 7.95
CA LEU A 231 16.44 -10.94 6.83
C LEU A 231 17.49 -10.31 5.93
N LYS A 232 17.42 -10.63 4.64
CA LYS A 232 18.28 -10.01 3.62
C LYS A 232 17.87 -8.56 3.42
N THR A 233 18.84 -7.67 3.51
CA THR A 233 18.67 -6.22 3.33
C THR A 233 19.69 -5.68 2.34
N ALA A 234 19.33 -4.57 1.68
CA ALA A 234 20.26 -3.73 0.95
C ALA A 234 20.34 -2.36 1.59
N THR A 235 21.52 -1.77 1.59
CA THR A 235 21.75 -0.39 2.01
C THR A 235 21.55 0.52 0.79
N VAL A 236 20.74 1.58 0.96
CA VAL A 236 20.44 2.57 -0.06
C VAL A 236 20.62 3.97 0.48
N GLN A 237 20.92 4.92 -0.39
CA GLN A 237 20.96 6.33 -0.03
C GLN A 237 19.56 6.94 -0.25
N MET A 238 18.98 7.54 0.78
CA MET A 238 17.69 8.21 0.66
C MET A 238 17.59 9.39 1.63
N PHE A 239 17.30 10.57 1.12
CA PHE A 239 17.23 11.83 1.89
C PHE A 239 18.58 12.22 2.55
N GLY A 240 19.70 11.89 1.92
CA GLY A 240 21.03 12.15 2.47
C GLY A 240 21.52 11.20 3.57
N GLU A 241 20.77 10.13 3.83
CA GLU A 241 21.07 9.12 4.85
C GLU A 241 21.11 7.71 4.25
N GLU A 242 21.89 6.85 4.85
CA GLU A 242 21.85 5.42 4.58
C GLU A 242 20.63 4.79 5.23
N LYS A 243 19.86 4.02 4.44
CA LYS A 243 18.71 3.27 4.92
C LYS A 243 18.81 1.81 4.51
N ARG A 244 18.38 0.92 5.38
CA ARG A 244 18.30 -0.52 5.10
C ARG A 244 16.89 -0.90 4.74
N PHE A 245 16.71 -1.53 3.60
CA PHE A 245 15.44 -2.03 3.12
C PHE A 245 15.50 -3.53 2.87
N LEU A 246 14.35 -4.21 3.06
CA LEU A 246 14.23 -5.65 2.82
C LEU A 246 14.36 -5.97 1.33
N THR A 247 15.06 -7.05 0.99
CA THR A 247 15.29 -7.46 -0.41
C THR A 247 14.67 -8.80 -0.76
N GLY A 248 14.26 -9.60 0.21
CA GLY A 248 13.92 -11.01 -0.01
C GLY A 248 12.89 -11.26 -1.11
N THR A 249 11.78 -10.52 -1.13
CA THR A 249 10.75 -10.66 -2.18
C THR A 249 11.21 -10.18 -3.54
N MET A 250 12.04 -9.13 -3.60
CA MET A 250 12.63 -8.66 -4.87
C MET A 250 13.61 -9.68 -5.45
N GLN A 251 14.44 -10.32 -4.60
CA GLN A 251 15.33 -11.40 -5.04
C GLN A 251 14.55 -12.58 -5.62
N ILE A 252 13.44 -12.97 -4.99
CA ILE A 252 12.58 -14.04 -5.52
C ILE A 252 12.04 -13.64 -6.90
N ALA A 253 11.56 -12.41 -7.05
CA ALA A 253 11.05 -11.91 -8.33
C ALA A 253 12.13 -11.95 -9.43
N LEU A 254 13.36 -11.50 -9.13
CA LEU A 254 14.50 -11.58 -10.05
C LEU A 254 14.76 -13.02 -10.51
N ARG A 255 14.81 -13.98 -9.58
CA ARG A 255 15.02 -15.39 -9.89
C ARG A 255 13.91 -16.04 -10.70
N CYS A 256 12.68 -15.53 -10.58
CA CYS A 256 11.55 -15.93 -11.43
C CYS A 256 11.60 -15.27 -12.80
N GLY A 257 12.48 -14.31 -13.06
CA GLY A 257 12.44 -13.44 -14.24
C GLY A 257 11.15 -12.62 -14.33
N ALA A 258 10.53 -12.35 -13.19
CA ALA A 258 9.30 -11.56 -13.11
C ALA A 258 9.62 -10.07 -13.24
N PRO A 259 8.88 -9.30 -14.07
CA PRO A 259 9.01 -7.86 -14.12
C PRO A 259 8.84 -7.22 -12.74
N ILE A 260 9.72 -6.26 -12.42
CA ILE A 260 9.72 -5.55 -11.14
C ILE A 260 9.34 -4.09 -11.36
N LEU A 261 8.15 -3.74 -10.89
CA LEU A 261 7.57 -2.41 -11.00
C LEU A 261 7.47 -1.76 -9.63
N GLN A 262 7.27 -0.44 -9.61
CA GLN A 262 6.96 0.28 -8.38
C GLN A 262 5.61 0.96 -8.47
N GLY A 263 4.77 0.77 -7.44
CA GLY A 263 3.42 1.30 -7.40
C GLY A 263 3.20 2.30 -6.26
N PHE A 264 2.49 3.39 -6.55
CA PHE A 264 2.06 4.38 -5.56
C PHE A 264 0.56 4.62 -5.62
N VAL A 265 -0.03 4.93 -4.46
CA VAL A 265 -1.42 5.35 -4.37
C VAL A 265 -1.50 6.75 -3.77
N VAL A 266 -1.98 7.69 -4.57
CA VAL A 266 -2.19 9.07 -4.15
C VAL A 266 -3.66 9.29 -3.86
N SER A 267 -4.01 9.54 -2.60
CA SER A 267 -5.36 9.99 -2.25
C SER A 267 -5.59 11.44 -2.64
N ARG A 268 -6.76 11.72 -3.19
CA ARG A 268 -7.21 13.04 -3.66
C ARG A 268 -8.49 13.44 -2.94
N LYS A 269 -8.95 14.68 -3.18
CA LYS A 269 -10.21 15.20 -2.61
C LYS A 269 -11.37 14.24 -2.89
N ASN A 270 -12.32 14.16 -1.96
CA ASN A 270 -13.55 13.37 -2.07
C ASN A 270 -13.32 11.87 -2.33
N PHE A 271 -12.25 11.31 -1.77
CA PHE A 271 -11.90 9.89 -1.90
C PHE A 271 -11.63 9.43 -3.33
N TYR A 272 -11.09 10.31 -4.17
CA TYR A 272 -10.51 9.90 -5.43
C TYR A 272 -9.09 9.39 -5.21
N PHE A 273 -8.67 8.42 -6.01
CA PHE A 273 -7.35 7.82 -5.98
C PHE A 273 -6.66 7.93 -7.33
N ARG A 274 -5.35 8.09 -7.29
CA ARG A 274 -4.48 7.85 -8.44
C ARG A 274 -3.60 6.67 -8.12
N LEU A 275 -3.74 5.61 -8.90
CA LEU A 275 -2.76 4.53 -8.96
C LEU A 275 -1.69 4.97 -9.96
N ILE A 276 -0.45 4.88 -9.58
CA ILE A 276 0.69 5.27 -10.43
C ILE A 276 1.64 4.08 -10.45
N VAL A 277 1.91 3.56 -11.63
CA VAL A 277 2.99 2.61 -11.86
C VAL A 277 4.15 3.37 -12.48
N LYS A 278 5.35 3.17 -11.93
CA LYS A 278 6.59 3.75 -12.45
C LYS A 278 7.22 2.79 -13.46
N GLU A 279 8.16 3.31 -14.24
CA GLU A 279 9.01 2.50 -15.12
C GLU A 279 9.66 1.33 -14.37
N PRO A 280 9.89 0.21 -15.03
CA PRO A 280 10.49 -0.98 -14.42
C PRO A 280 11.75 -0.63 -13.62
N LEU A 281 11.88 -1.21 -12.42
CA LEU A 281 13.09 -1.01 -11.60
C LEU A 281 14.30 -1.72 -12.17
N VAL A 282 14.07 -2.79 -12.90
CA VAL A 282 15.08 -3.60 -13.57
C VAL A 282 14.74 -3.63 -15.05
N ASP A 283 15.74 -3.45 -15.88
CA ASP A 283 15.63 -3.75 -17.31
C ASP A 283 15.57 -5.28 -17.45
N PRO A 284 14.49 -5.84 -18.00
CA PRO A 284 14.34 -7.28 -18.11
C PRO A 284 15.35 -7.94 -19.04
N ASP A 285 16.01 -7.16 -19.90
CA ASP A 285 16.97 -7.63 -20.89
C ASP A 285 18.44 -7.30 -20.47
N GLN A 286 18.63 -6.78 -19.24
CA GLN A 286 19.94 -6.45 -18.69
C GLN A 286 20.74 -7.71 -18.33
N GLU A 287 21.85 -7.93 -19.00
CA GLU A 287 22.86 -8.91 -18.60
C GLU A 287 23.76 -8.32 -17.51
N ALA A 288 23.49 -8.67 -16.27
CA ALA A 288 24.36 -8.29 -15.16
C ALA A 288 24.22 -9.32 -14.02
N ASP A 289 25.19 -9.32 -13.12
CA ASP A 289 25.19 -10.15 -11.93
C ASP A 289 23.99 -9.82 -11.00
N GLU A 290 23.30 -10.86 -10.50
CA GLU A 290 22.11 -10.74 -9.64
C GLU A 290 22.30 -9.74 -8.48
N PRO A 291 23.41 -9.75 -7.72
CA PRO A 291 23.65 -8.79 -6.64
C PRO A 291 23.75 -7.34 -7.13
N ALA A 292 24.36 -7.08 -8.28
CA ALA A 292 24.49 -5.74 -8.84
C ALA A 292 23.14 -5.21 -9.33
N ILE A 293 22.35 -6.04 -10.04
CA ILE A 293 21.00 -5.71 -10.47
C ILE A 293 20.12 -5.40 -9.25
N LEU A 294 20.19 -6.23 -8.21
CA LEU A 294 19.42 -6.04 -6.99
C LEU A 294 19.76 -4.69 -6.32
N GLN A 295 21.04 -4.38 -6.19
CA GLN A 295 21.49 -3.12 -5.56
C GLN A 295 21.02 -1.90 -6.36
N GLN A 296 21.12 -1.94 -7.70
CA GLN A 296 20.62 -0.87 -8.56
C GLN A 296 19.10 -0.71 -8.45
N ALA A 297 18.35 -1.81 -8.48
CA ALA A 297 16.90 -1.79 -8.33
C ALA A 297 16.46 -1.23 -6.97
N MET A 298 17.17 -1.58 -5.91
CA MET A 298 16.91 -1.07 -4.57
C MET A 298 17.20 0.42 -4.46
N GLN A 299 18.28 0.92 -5.09
CA GLN A 299 18.55 2.35 -5.13
C GLN A 299 17.47 3.08 -5.94
N LYS A 300 17.12 2.60 -7.14
CA LYS A 300 16.03 3.18 -7.94
C LYS A 300 14.68 3.19 -7.21
N TYR A 301 14.39 2.14 -6.43
CA TYR A 301 13.23 2.09 -5.55
C TYR A 301 13.27 3.21 -4.50
N ALA A 302 14.40 3.44 -3.86
CA ALA A 302 14.58 4.52 -2.88
C ALA A 302 14.45 5.90 -3.51
N ASP A 303 15.06 6.12 -4.68
CA ASP A 303 15.00 7.39 -5.44
C ASP A 303 13.56 7.73 -5.83
N ASN A 304 12.79 6.74 -6.30
CA ASN A 304 11.37 6.90 -6.61
C ASN A 304 10.53 7.26 -5.38
N ILE A 305 10.86 6.71 -4.20
CA ILE A 305 10.20 7.10 -2.94
C ILE A 305 10.55 8.56 -2.61
N ALA A 306 11.83 8.94 -2.73
CA ALA A 306 12.27 10.30 -2.46
C ALA A 306 11.56 11.32 -3.37
N GLU A 307 11.48 11.04 -4.68
CA GLU A 307 10.71 11.86 -5.64
C GLU A 307 9.23 11.94 -5.25
N HIS A 308 8.62 10.79 -4.92
CA HIS A 308 7.20 10.75 -4.51
C HIS A 308 6.94 11.58 -3.25
N VAL A 309 7.80 11.48 -2.26
CA VAL A 309 7.69 12.21 -0.99
C VAL A 309 7.92 13.71 -1.21
N ALA A 310 8.89 14.10 -2.05
CA ALA A 310 9.11 15.49 -2.42
C ALA A 310 7.84 16.11 -3.06
N ARG A 311 7.19 15.37 -3.96
CA ARG A 311 5.97 15.81 -4.63
C ARG A 311 4.73 15.77 -3.72
N TYR A 312 4.69 14.83 -2.77
CA TYR A 312 3.55 14.60 -1.87
C TYR A 312 4.02 14.47 -0.40
N PRO A 313 4.54 15.55 0.22
CA PRO A 313 5.12 15.46 1.57
C PRO A 313 4.12 15.01 2.65
N CYS A 314 2.82 15.21 2.42
CA CYS A 314 1.77 14.73 3.32
C CYS A 314 1.55 13.21 3.26
N HIS A 315 2.19 12.50 2.31
CA HIS A 315 2.10 11.04 2.15
C HIS A 315 3.15 10.27 2.94
N ILE A 316 4.12 10.94 3.53
CA ILE A 316 5.13 10.28 4.36
C ILE A 316 4.45 9.40 5.40
N SER A 317 4.94 8.17 5.51
CA SER A 317 4.44 7.24 6.53
C SER A 317 4.88 7.69 7.93
N LYS A 318 4.28 7.11 8.93
CA LYS A 318 4.77 7.27 10.29
C LYS A 318 6.13 6.56 10.40
N SER A 319 7.16 7.28 10.68
CA SER A 319 8.39 6.74 11.24
C SER A 319 8.19 6.42 12.72
#